data_7816c2c2f74103427f8fd76bf0c48e2d
#
_entry.id   7816c2c2f74103427f8fd76bf0c48e2d
#
_cell.length_a   1.000
_cell.length_b   1.000
_cell.length_c   1.000
_cell.angle_alpha   90.00
_cell.angle_beta   90.00
_cell.angle_gamma   90.00
#
_symmetry.space_group_name_H-M   'P 1'
#
loop_
_entity.id
_entity.type
_entity.pdbx_description
1 polymer ?
#
loop_
_entity_poly.entity_id
_entity_poly.type
_entity_poly.pdbx_seq_one_letter_code
_entity_poly.pdbx_strand_id
1 'polypeptide(L)'
;TDCVMLSGETAAGKYPVEAVKTMRDICITTELSDDFEENIYQTEIDRKITTTNAISKSTCTIASQLRAKAIITCTASGNTAKAVSKFRPRTNIIACTIDEKVARRLSVSWGVYPIIVDTAHETDELIERAIVGALKENYVQEGDLTVLTAGIPLGVSGTSNLIKVHVIGDIIANGTGVGNKSVSAKVVVGSTKEELEGKFEDGDIIVAKYTDKDINEFMERSSGVIAENGGLTSHTAVVAIHFGIPAILGVKNITNLLEDGDTITLDPLGGIIYKGEAKVL
;
A
#
# COMPACT_ATOMS: atom_id res chain seq x y z
N THR A 1 -17.88 -3.05 -21.28
CA THR A 1 -16.87 -3.16 -22.34
C THR A 1 -15.47 -3.06 -21.73
N ASP A 2 -14.57 -3.97 -22.08
CA ASP A 2 -13.19 -3.98 -21.54
C ASP A 2 -12.23 -3.21 -22.44
N CYS A 3 -12.50 -3.19 -23.74
CA CYS A 3 -11.74 -2.43 -24.73
C CYS A 3 -12.63 -2.00 -25.90
N VAL A 4 -12.21 -1.01 -26.64
CA VAL A 4 -12.83 -0.52 -27.86
C VAL A 4 -11.93 -0.79 -29.05
N MET A 5 -12.49 -0.86 -30.24
CA MET A 5 -11.76 -1.13 -31.46
C MET A 5 -12.05 -0.04 -32.50
N LEU A 6 -11.03 0.45 -33.13
CA LEU A 6 -11.09 1.27 -34.34
C LEU A 6 -10.74 0.41 -35.56
N SER A 7 -11.33 0.67 -36.68
CA SER A 7 -11.15 -0.12 -37.91
C SER A 7 -10.69 0.76 -39.07
N GLY A 8 -11.59 1.12 -39.99
CA GLY A 8 -11.25 1.92 -41.17
C GLY A 8 -10.67 3.29 -40.85
N GLU A 9 -11.06 3.89 -39.73
CA GLU A 9 -10.58 5.20 -39.25
C GLU A 9 -9.06 5.23 -39.05
N THR A 10 -8.49 4.11 -38.64
CA THR A 10 -7.05 3.95 -38.39
C THR A 10 -6.33 3.19 -39.51
N ALA A 11 -6.97 2.16 -40.09
CA ALA A 11 -6.31 1.31 -41.11
C ALA A 11 -6.20 1.96 -42.48
N ALA A 12 -7.16 2.82 -42.88
CA ALA A 12 -7.23 3.46 -44.19
C ALA A 12 -7.61 4.95 -44.14
N GLY A 13 -7.95 5.48 -42.97
CA GLY A 13 -8.35 6.87 -42.76
C GLY A 13 -7.22 7.84 -42.93
N LYS A 14 -7.55 9.10 -43.22
CA LYS A 14 -6.58 10.19 -43.38
C LYS A 14 -6.00 10.69 -42.04
N TYR A 15 -6.65 10.40 -40.92
CA TYR A 15 -6.33 10.96 -39.62
C TYR A 15 -6.26 9.84 -38.53
N PRO A 16 -5.37 8.83 -38.70
CA PRO A 16 -5.36 7.67 -37.80
C PRO A 16 -4.95 8.04 -36.38
N VAL A 17 -4.04 8.97 -36.17
CA VAL A 17 -3.57 9.41 -34.87
C VAL A 17 -4.66 10.18 -34.12
N GLU A 18 -5.35 11.08 -34.82
CA GLU A 18 -6.47 11.87 -34.30
C GLU A 18 -7.64 10.98 -33.95
N ALA A 19 -7.93 9.94 -34.74
CA ALA A 19 -8.98 8.97 -34.42
C ALA A 19 -8.71 8.24 -33.10
N VAL A 20 -7.48 7.80 -32.85
CA VAL A 20 -7.07 7.16 -31.58
C VAL A 20 -7.15 8.15 -30.42
N LYS A 21 -6.67 9.40 -30.62
CA LYS A 21 -6.74 10.44 -29.57
C LYS A 21 -8.20 10.74 -29.19
N THR A 22 -9.06 10.95 -30.19
CA THR A 22 -10.48 11.20 -29.95
C THR A 22 -11.17 10.05 -29.20
N MET A 23 -10.90 8.80 -29.59
CA MET A 23 -11.43 7.62 -28.89
C MET A 23 -10.95 7.55 -27.43
N ARG A 24 -9.65 7.81 -27.22
CA ARG A 24 -9.09 7.89 -25.86
C ARG A 24 -9.82 8.94 -25.02
N ASP A 25 -10.00 10.14 -25.57
CA ASP A 25 -10.63 11.25 -24.86
C ASP A 25 -12.10 10.97 -24.54
N ILE A 26 -12.82 10.28 -25.43
CA ILE A 26 -14.19 9.80 -25.17
C ILE A 26 -14.19 8.79 -24.01
N CYS A 27 -13.28 7.81 -24.02
CA CYS A 27 -13.20 6.82 -22.96
C CYS A 27 -12.91 7.48 -21.61
N ILE A 28 -11.90 8.37 -21.55
CA ILE A 28 -11.52 9.08 -20.33
C ILE A 28 -12.70 9.92 -19.80
N THR A 29 -13.36 10.70 -20.68
CA THR A 29 -14.50 11.54 -20.30
C THR A 29 -15.65 10.71 -19.73
N THR A 30 -15.91 9.53 -20.32
CA THR A 30 -16.93 8.61 -19.85
C THR A 30 -16.57 8.02 -18.47
N GLU A 31 -15.31 7.61 -18.29
CA GLU A 31 -14.86 7.03 -17.00
C GLU A 31 -14.80 8.05 -15.86
N LEU A 32 -14.65 9.35 -16.18
CA LEU A 32 -14.66 10.43 -15.20
C LEU A 32 -16.07 10.94 -14.86
N SER A 33 -17.11 10.49 -15.57
CA SER A 33 -18.48 10.93 -15.30
C SER A 33 -19.05 10.29 -14.02
N ASP A 34 -19.92 11.01 -13.32
CA ASP A 34 -20.60 10.53 -12.12
C ASP A 34 -21.51 9.33 -12.44
N ASP A 35 -22.13 9.32 -13.62
CA ASP A 35 -22.95 8.21 -14.10
C ASP A 35 -22.17 6.88 -14.22
N PHE A 36 -20.86 6.95 -14.44
CA PHE A 36 -20.04 5.75 -14.53
C PHE A 36 -19.97 5.00 -13.19
N GLU A 37 -19.85 5.71 -12.08
CA GLU A 37 -19.84 5.11 -10.74
C GLU A 37 -21.22 4.56 -10.36
N GLU A 38 -22.28 5.33 -10.57
CA GLU A 38 -23.64 4.87 -10.24
C GLU A 38 -24.02 3.61 -11.00
N ASN A 39 -23.72 3.53 -12.29
CA ASN A 39 -24.00 2.36 -13.12
C ASN A 39 -23.23 1.11 -12.67
N ILE A 40 -22.01 1.26 -12.14
CA ILE A 40 -21.23 0.13 -11.62
C ILE A 40 -21.86 -0.44 -10.36
N TYR A 41 -22.34 0.41 -9.45
CA TYR A 41 -22.99 -0.01 -8.22
C TYR A 41 -24.39 -0.59 -8.47
N GLN A 42 -25.13 -0.09 -9.45
CA GLN A 42 -26.46 -0.59 -9.80
C GLN A 42 -26.47 -1.92 -10.56
N THR A 43 -25.38 -2.27 -11.25
CA THR A 43 -25.27 -3.56 -11.98
C THR A 43 -25.12 -4.77 -11.03
N GLU A 44 -25.47 -4.64 -9.76
CA GLU A 44 -25.36 -5.70 -8.76
C GLU A 44 -26.39 -6.84 -8.90
N ILE A 45 -27.45 -6.63 -9.67
CA ILE A 45 -28.67 -7.46 -9.56
C ILE A 45 -28.50 -8.88 -10.11
N ASP A 46 -27.51 -9.16 -10.94
CA ASP A 46 -27.37 -10.47 -11.63
C ASP A 46 -26.07 -11.25 -11.34
N ARG A 47 -25.32 -10.88 -10.31
CA ARG A 47 -24.05 -11.53 -10.02
C ARG A 47 -24.22 -12.73 -9.11
N LYS A 48 -23.86 -13.92 -9.60
CA LYS A 48 -23.79 -15.13 -8.76
C LYS A 48 -23.00 -14.83 -7.48
N ILE A 49 -23.59 -15.13 -6.34
CA ILE A 49 -22.93 -15.04 -5.04
C ILE A 49 -21.86 -16.15 -5.00
N THR A 50 -20.59 -15.76 -5.15
CA THR A 50 -19.44 -16.64 -5.04
C THR A 50 -18.40 -15.97 -4.15
N THR A 51 -17.54 -16.78 -3.50
CA THR A 51 -16.43 -16.28 -2.70
C THR A 51 -15.55 -15.33 -3.52
N THR A 52 -15.21 -15.70 -4.76
CA THR A 52 -14.41 -14.86 -5.65
C THR A 52 -15.04 -13.49 -5.91
N ASN A 53 -16.36 -13.43 -6.17
CA ASN A 53 -17.04 -12.15 -6.42
C ASN A 53 -17.10 -11.30 -5.14
N ALA A 54 -17.37 -11.91 -3.97
CA ALA A 54 -17.38 -11.21 -2.69
C ALA A 54 -16.01 -10.62 -2.36
N ILE A 55 -14.95 -11.42 -2.48
CA ILE A 55 -13.56 -10.97 -2.24
C ILE A 55 -13.16 -9.88 -3.24
N SER A 56 -13.45 -10.04 -4.53
CA SER A 56 -13.10 -9.04 -5.55
C SER A 56 -13.80 -7.70 -5.31
N LYS A 57 -15.09 -7.71 -4.93
CA LYS A 57 -15.84 -6.51 -4.56
C LYS A 57 -15.22 -5.84 -3.33
N SER A 58 -14.98 -6.62 -2.28
CA SER A 58 -14.37 -6.12 -1.04
C SER A 58 -12.98 -5.53 -1.32
N THR A 59 -12.16 -6.18 -2.17
CA THR A 59 -10.85 -5.66 -2.60
C THR A 59 -10.97 -4.28 -3.23
N CYS A 60 -11.91 -4.08 -4.15
CA CYS A 60 -12.14 -2.78 -4.79
C CYS A 60 -12.63 -1.73 -3.78
N THR A 61 -13.54 -2.10 -2.87
CA THR A 61 -14.07 -1.21 -1.84
C THR A 61 -12.96 -0.77 -0.88
N ILE A 62 -12.15 -1.71 -0.39
CA ILE A 62 -11.01 -1.43 0.49
C ILE A 62 -10.00 -0.52 -0.22
N ALA A 63 -9.65 -0.83 -1.47
CA ALA A 63 -8.71 -0.02 -2.24
C ALA A 63 -9.19 1.42 -2.43
N SER A 64 -10.49 1.62 -2.67
CA SER A 64 -11.10 2.94 -2.80
C SER A 64 -11.11 3.70 -1.46
N GLN A 65 -11.59 3.07 -0.38
CA GLN A 65 -11.66 3.69 0.95
C GLN A 65 -10.31 4.10 1.49
N LEU A 66 -9.30 3.25 1.29
CA LEU A 66 -7.92 3.49 1.73
C LEU A 66 -7.10 4.33 0.73
N ARG A 67 -7.68 4.72 -0.41
CA ARG A 67 -6.98 5.43 -1.50
C ARG A 67 -5.70 4.71 -1.91
N ALA A 68 -5.76 3.37 -1.97
CA ALA A 68 -4.63 2.55 -2.33
C ALA A 68 -4.08 2.91 -3.72
N LYS A 69 -2.77 2.90 -3.87
CA LYS A 69 -2.06 3.21 -5.13
C LYS A 69 -2.36 2.18 -6.21
N ALA A 70 -2.41 0.90 -5.82
CA ALA A 70 -2.68 -0.22 -6.72
C ALA A 70 -3.42 -1.36 -6.01
N ILE A 71 -4.16 -2.14 -6.79
CA ILE A 71 -4.63 -3.47 -6.42
C ILE A 71 -3.69 -4.47 -7.08
N ILE A 72 -2.98 -5.27 -6.29
CA ILE A 72 -2.07 -6.30 -6.78
C ILE A 72 -2.81 -7.64 -6.75
N THR A 73 -2.97 -8.28 -7.91
CA THR A 73 -3.65 -9.59 -8.01
C THR A 73 -2.64 -10.67 -8.39
N CYS A 74 -2.48 -11.69 -7.54
CA CYS A 74 -1.68 -12.85 -7.88
C CYS A 74 -2.56 -13.90 -8.56
N THR A 75 -2.26 -14.24 -9.81
CA THR A 75 -3.15 -15.08 -10.63
C THR A 75 -2.39 -15.99 -11.58
N ALA A 76 -2.66 -17.30 -11.54
CA ALA A 76 -2.09 -18.25 -12.48
C ALA A 76 -2.85 -18.28 -13.81
N SER A 77 -4.18 -18.13 -13.80
CA SER A 77 -5.05 -18.23 -14.99
C SER A 77 -5.61 -16.89 -15.49
N GLY A 78 -5.38 -15.80 -14.74
CA GLY A 78 -5.96 -14.49 -15.01
C GLY A 78 -7.35 -14.27 -14.37
N ASN A 79 -7.94 -15.29 -13.75
CA ASN A 79 -9.31 -15.19 -13.25
C ASN A 79 -9.48 -14.18 -12.12
N THR A 80 -8.53 -14.10 -11.17
CA THR A 80 -8.56 -13.13 -10.07
C THR A 80 -8.55 -11.70 -10.61
N ALA A 81 -7.62 -11.37 -11.52
CA ALA A 81 -7.53 -10.05 -12.13
C ALA A 81 -8.81 -9.66 -12.88
N LYS A 82 -9.37 -10.60 -13.68
CA LYS A 82 -10.65 -10.38 -14.37
C LYS A 82 -11.83 -10.22 -13.42
N ALA A 83 -11.84 -10.94 -12.32
CA ALA A 83 -12.90 -10.83 -11.31
C ALA A 83 -12.88 -9.46 -10.63
N VAL A 84 -11.70 -8.93 -10.32
CA VAL A 84 -11.53 -7.56 -9.80
C VAL A 84 -11.90 -6.52 -10.86
N SER A 85 -11.41 -6.68 -12.11
CA SER A 85 -11.69 -5.79 -13.23
C SER A 85 -13.19 -5.60 -13.51
N LYS A 86 -14.02 -6.61 -13.26
CA LYS A 86 -15.49 -6.53 -13.39
C LYS A 86 -16.13 -5.43 -12.52
N PHE A 87 -15.49 -5.09 -11.41
CA PHE A 87 -15.96 -4.04 -10.49
C PHE A 87 -15.45 -2.65 -10.85
N ARG A 88 -14.70 -2.51 -11.94
CA ARG A 88 -14.23 -1.22 -12.50
C ARG A 88 -13.63 -0.29 -11.44
N PRO A 89 -12.68 -0.75 -10.58
CA PRO A 89 -12.09 0.13 -9.58
C PRO A 89 -11.32 1.27 -10.26
N ARG A 90 -11.35 2.47 -9.68
CA ARG A 90 -10.50 3.58 -10.16
C ARG A 90 -9.01 3.29 -9.93
N THR A 91 -8.71 2.41 -8.98
CA THR A 91 -7.35 1.97 -8.67
C THR A 91 -6.86 0.97 -9.71
N ASN A 92 -5.65 1.17 -10.24
CA ASN A 92 -5.03 0.27 -11.21
C ASN A 92 -4.90 -1.15 -10.67
N ILE A 93 -5.15 -2.14 -11.52
CA ILE A 93 -5.03 -3.57 -11.18
C ILE A 93 -3.72 -4.11 -11.77
N ILE A 94 -2.75 -4.39 -10.94
CA ILE A 94 -1.49 -5.01 -11.33
C ILE A 94 -1.66 -6.52 -11.24
N ALA A 95 -1.64 -7.21 -12.38
CA ALA A 95 -1.86 -8.65 -12.45
C ALA A 95 -0.54 -9.41 -12.55
N CYS A 96 -0.10 -9.97 -11.42
CA CYS A 96 1.12 -10.76 -11.32
C CYS A 96 0.84 -12.21 -11.74
N THR A 97 1.52 -12.69 -12.77
CA THR A 97 1.40 -14.06 -13.30
C THR A 97 2.75 -14.60 -13.74
N ILE A 98 2.88 -15.93 -13.72
CA ILE A 98 4.06 -16.64 -14.22
C ILE A 98 3.94 -17.02 -15.70
N ASP A 99 2.76 -16.86 -16.30
CA ASP A 99 2.45 -17.30 -17.66
C ASP A 99 2.29 -16.09 -18.60
N GLU A 100 3.20 -15.99 -19.56
CA GLU A 100 3.19 -14.94 -20.59
C GLU A 100 1.90 -14.93 -21.44
N LYS A 101 1.28 -16.10 -21.71
CA LYS A 101 0.02 -16.16 -22.49
C LYS A 101 -1.11 -15.56 -21.68
N VAL A 102 -1.12 -15.80 -20.36
CA VAL A 102 -2.07 -15.19 -19.43
C VAL A 102 -1.85 -13.68 -19.39
N ALA A 103 -0.61 -13.23 -19.27
CA ALA A 103 -0.28 -11.79 -19.29
C ALA A 103 -0.79 -11.11 -20.56
N ARG A 104 -0.45 -11.65 -21.74
CA ARG A 104 -0.93 -11.10 -23.04
C ARG A 104 -2.45 -11.07 -23.13
N ARG A 105 -3.17 -12.06 -22.59
CA ARG A 105 -4.65 -12.07 -22.57
C ARG A 105 -5.24 -11.05 -21.61
N LEU A 106 -4.55 -10.74 -20.54
CA LEU A 106 -5.00 -9.75 -19.55
C LEU A 106 -4.81 -8.32 -20.04
N SER A 107 -3.92 -8.06 -20.99
CA SER A 107 -3.69 -6.72 -21.57
C SER A 107 -4.92 -6.11 -22.24
N VAL A 108 -5.94 -6.92 -22.58
CA VAL A 108 -7.22 -6.44 -23.12
C VAL A 108 -8.34 -6.43 -22.07
N SER A 109 -8.01 -6.63 -20.78
CA SER A 109 -8.97 -6.51 -19.67
C SER A 109 -8.93 -5.09 -19.12
N TRP A 110 -10.07 -4.51 -18.83
CA TRP A 110 -10.18 -3.13 -18.36
C TRP A 110 -9.40 -2.90 -17.06
N GLY A 111 -8.56 -1.86 -17.05
CA GLY A 111 -7.80 -1.43 -15.87
C GLY A 111 -6.73 -2.41 -15.39
N VAL A 112 -6.40 -3.45 -16.18
CA VAL A 112 -5.42 -4.49 -15.81
C VAL A 112 -4.09 -4.25 -16.49
N TYR A 113 -3.04 -4.20 -15.69
CA TYR A 113 -1.64 -4.10 -16.10
C TYR A 113 -0.92 -5.41 -15.72
N PRO A 114 -0.74 -6.34 -16.66
CA PRO A 114 -0.12 -7.61 -16.37
C PRO A 114 1.40 -7.49 -16.28
N ILE A 115 1.99 -8.15 -15.29
CA ILE A 115 3.43 -8.31 -15.11
C ILE A 115 3.80 -9.78 -14.94
N ILE A 116 4.99 -10.14 -15.40
CA ILE A 116 5.53 -11.48 -15.20
C ILE A 116 6.36 -11.49 -13.92
N VAL A 117 6.09 -12.47 -13.07
CA VAL A 117 6.81 -12.71 -11.81
C VAL A 117 7.31 -14.15 -11.75
N ASP A 118 8.31 -14.43 -10.93
CA ASP A 118 8.83 -15.77 -10.74
C ASP A 118 7.85 -16.68 -9.99
N THR A 119 8.01 -17.99 -10.14
CA THR A 119 7.20 -19.00 -9.46
C THR A 119 7.46 -18.95 -7.95
N ALA A 120 6.42 -18.93 -7.15
CA ALA A 120 6.47 -19.01 -5.69
C ALA A 120 5.85 -20.32 -5.18
N HIS A 121 6.38 -20.84 -4.09
CA HIS A 121 5.90 -22.08 -3.47
C HIS A 121 5.07 -21.81 -2.21
N GLU A 122 5.32 -20.67 -1.55
CA GLU A 122 4.63 -20.23 -0.36
C GLU A 122 3.89 -18.92 -0.59
N THR A 123 2.88 -18.65 0.25
CA THR A 123 2.04 -17.45 0.10
C THR A 123 2.82 -16.17 0.33
N ASP A 124 3.71 -16.15 1.32
CA ASP A 124 4.50 -14.97 1.64
C ASP A 124 5.51 -14.67 0.53
N GLU A 125 6.15 -15.69 -0.02
CA GLU A 125 7.03 -15.58 -1.18
C GLU A 125 6.27 -15.04 -2.42
N LEU A 126 5.03 -15.49 -2.65
CA LEU A 126 4.19 -14.98 -3.74
C LEU A 126 3.90 -13.49 -3.59
N ILE A 127 3.57 -13.06 -2.39
CA ILE A 127 3.29 -11.66 -2.07
C ILE A 127 4.55 -10.82 -2.30
N GLU A 128 5.69 -11.26 -1.77
CA GLU A 128 6.97 -10.57 -1.94
C GLU A 128 7.36 -10.40 -3.41
N ARG A 129 7.29 -11.48 -4.20
CA ARG A 129 7.58 -11.44 -5.64
C ARG A 129 6.63 -10.53 -6.42
N ALA A 130 5.35 -10.50 -6.04
CA ALA A 130 4.38 -9.61 -6.64
C ALA A 130 4.68 -8.13 -6.35
N ILE A 131 5.10 -7.81 -5.12
CA ILE A 131 5.52 -6.46 -4.71
C ILE A 131 6.78 -6.04 -5.45
N VAL A 132 7.82 -6.88 -5.43
CA VAL A 132 9.09 -6.62 -6.13
C VAL A 132 8.86 -6.42 -7.64
N GLY A 133 8.00 -7.25 -8.25
CA GLY A 133 7.62 -7.09 -9.65
C GLY A 133 6.92 -5.76 -9.93
N ALA A 134 5.99 -5.34 -9.07
CA ALA A 134 5.27 -4.07 -9.21
C ALA A 134 6.18 -2.86 -9.01
N LEU A 135 7.16 -2.93 -8.09
CA LEU A 135 8.21 -1.92 -7.89
C LEU A 135 9.11 -1.80 -9.11
N LYS A 136 9.60 -2.93 -9.64
CA LYS A 136 10.50 -2.98 -10.79
C LYS A 136 9.88 -2.33 -12.04
N GLU A 137 8.58 -2.53 -12.25
CA GLU A 137 7.84 -1.95 -13.36
C GLU A 137 7.32 -0.53 -13.07
N ASN A 138 7.68 0.06 -11.92
CA ASN A 138 7.30 1.42 -11.49
C ASN A 138 5.77 1.65 -11.38
N TYR A 139 4.99 0.62 -11.11
CA TYR A 139 3.55 0.76 -10.83
C TYR A 139 3.29 1.26 -9.41
N VAL A 140 4.21 0.98 -8.50
CA VAL A 140 4.19 1.39 -7.09
C VAL A 140 5.59 1.83 -6.68
N GLN A 141 5.67 2.56 -5.57
CA GLN A 141 6.91 3.05 -4.97
C GLN A 141 6.93 2.69 -3.48
N GLU A 142 8.11 2.76 -2.86
CA GLU A 142 8.23 2.66 -1.41
C GLU A 142 7.32 3.69 -0.74
N GLY A 143 6.66 3.29 0.33
CA GLY A 143 5.66 4.09 1.02
C GLY A 143 4.25 4.01 0.46
N ASP A 144 4.02 3.44 -0.72
CA ASP A 144 2.67 3.33 -1.28
C ASP A 144 1.84 2.26 -0.56
N LEU A 145 0.57 2.58 -0.28
CA LEU A 145 -0.41 1.62 0.23
C LEU A 145 -1.02 0.83 -0.93
N THR A 146 -1.05 -0.49 -0.81
CA THR A 146 -1.61 -1.42 -1.80
C THR A 146 -2.58 -2.40 -1.18
N VAL A 147 -3.46 -2.95 -2.02
CA VAL A 147 -4.35 -4.05 -1.63
C VAL A 147 -4.03 -5.26 -2.48
N LEU A 148 -3.54 -6.34 -1.84
CA LEU A 148 -3.25 -7.59 -2.51
C LEU A 148 -4.43 -8.54 -2.43
N THR A 149 -4.65 -9.31 -3.50
CA THR A 149 -5.62 -10.41 -3.52
C THR A 149 -5.06 -11.63 -4.25
N ALA A 150 -5.30 -12.81 -3.68
CA ALA A 150 -4.81 -14.08 -4.19
C ALA A 150 -5.79 -15.21 -3.91
N GLY A 151 -5.58 -16.34 -4.56
CA GLY A 151 -6.24 -17.62 -4.25
C GLY A 151 -5.31 -18.55 -3.48
N ILE A 152 -5.72 -19.02 -2.32
CA ILE A 152 -5.01 -20.00 -1.49
C ILE A 152 -5.86 -21.26 -1.36
N PRO A 153 -5.29 -22.48 -1.52
CA PRO A 153 -3.87 -22.79 -1.81
C PRO A 153 -3.46 -22.40 -3.22
N LEU A 154 -2.14 -22.16 -3.39
CA LEU A 154 -1.56 -21.79 -4.67
C LEU A 154 -1.82 -22.87 -5.73
N GLY A 155 -2.01 -22.45 -6.99
CA GLY A 155 -2.21 -23.36 -8.13
C GLY A 155 -3.66 -23.84 -8.34
N VAL A 156 -4.58 -23.57 -7.43
CA VAL A 156 -6.02 -23.89 -7.60
C VAL A 156 -6.74 -22.70 -8.22
N SER A 157 -7.19 -22.87 -9.46
CA SER A 157 -7.87 -21.80 -10.21
C SER A 157 -9.27 -21.52 -9.65
N GLY A 158 -9.63 -20.23 -9.54
CA GLY A 158 -10.98 -19.79 -9.13
C GLY A 158 -11.20 -19.69 -7.63
N THR A 159 -10.15 -19.74 -6.82
CA THR A 159 -10.21 -19.71 -5.35
C THR A 159 -9.74 -18.38 -4.74
N SER A 160 -9.99 -17.24 -5.40
CA SER A 160 -9.64 -15.94 -4.77
C SER A 160 -10.34 -15.80 -3.42
N ASN A 161 -9.57 -15.88 -2.31
CA ASN A 161 -10.07 -15.96 -0.95
C ASN A 161 -9.20 -15.18 0.07
N LEU A 162 -8.15 -14.49 -0.40
CA LEU A 162 -7.25 -13.68 0.41
C LEU A 162 -7.39 -12.21 0.01
N ILE A 163 -7.45 -11.32 1.00
CA ILE A 163 -7.19 -9.88 0.87
C ILE A 163 -6.16 -9.50 1.91
N LYS A 164 -5.12 -8.76 1.50
CA LYS A 164 -4.10 -8.21 2.39
C LYS A 164 -3.87 -6.75 2.03
N VAL A 165 -4.03 -5.87 3.01
CA VAL A 165 -3.57 -4.47 2.90
C VAL A 165 -2.08 -4.45 3.22
N HIS A 166 -1.29 -3.78 2.40
CA HIS A 166 0.16 -3.77 2.54
C HIS A 166 0.73 -2.41 2.14
N VAL A 167 1.56 -1.86 3.01
CA VAL A 167 2.39 -0.69 2.72
C VAL A 167 3.69 -1.20 2.13
N ILE A 168 4.04 -0.70 0.96
CA ILE A 168 5.29 -1.06 0.28
C ILE A 168 6.43 -0.32 0.96
N GLY A 169 7.43 -1.04 1.47
CA GLY A 169 8.59 -0.47 2.13
C GLY A 169 9.24 -1.45 3.10
N ASP A 170 10.45 -1.13 3.47
CA ASP A 170 11.22 -1.90 4.44
C ASP A 170 10.69 -1.62 5.85
N ILE A 171 10.24 -2.66 6.52
CA ILE A 171 9.94 -2.61 7.95
C ILE A 171 11.28 -2.72 8.69
N ILE A 172 11.63 -1.66 9.44
CA ILE A 172 12.85 -1.64 10.25
C ILE A 172 12.65 -2.49 11.51
N ALA A 173 11.52 -2.28 12.20
CA ALA A 173 11.21 -2.95 13.45
C ALA A 173 9.72 -2.86 13.80
N ASN A 174 9.32 -3.57 14.84
CA ASN A 174 7.99 -3.50 15.41
C ASN A 174 8.04 -3.41 16.95
N GLY A 175 6.97 -2.91 17.54
CA GLY A 175 6.83 -2.75 18.98
C GLY A 175 5.38 -2.51 19.39
N THR A 176 5.19 -2.05 20.61
CA THR A 176 3.88 -1.67 21.12
C THR A 176 3.59 -0.21 20.79
N GLY A 177 2.59 0.06 19.97
CA GLY A 177 2.23 1.41 19.59
C GLY A 177 1.38 2.15 20.63
N VAL A 178 1.57 3.45 20.68
CA VAL A 178 0.82 4.43 21.49
C VAL A 178 0.43 5.60 20.60
N GLY A 179 -0.84 5.98 20.62
CA GLY A 179 -1.39 7.01 19.74
C GLY A 179 -2.13 6.43 18.53
N ASN A 180 -2.67 7.31 17.70
CA ASN A 180 -3.52 6.93 16.55
C ASN A 180 -3.17 7.67 15.25
N LYS A 181 -2.09 8.47 15.25
CA LYS A 181 -1.64 9.20 14.07
C LYS A 181 -0.27 8.69 13.66
N SER A 182 -0.13 8.30 12.41
CA SER A 182 1.17 8.03 11.80
C SER A 182 1.93 9.33 11.57
N VAL A 183 3.26 9.28 11.65
CA VAL A 183 4.14 10.43 11.41
C VAL A 183 5.39 9.98 10.67
N SER A 184 5.83 10.81 9.73
CA SER A 184 7.11 10.65 9.03
C SER A 184 7.99 11.84 9.34
N ALA A 185 9.20 11.60 9.88
CA ALA A 185 10.16 12.65 10.20
C ALA A 185 11.59 12.07 10.29
N LYS A 186 12.54 12.98 10.48
CA LYS A 186 13.93 12.61 10.73
C LYS A 186 14.09 12.07 12.15
N VAL A 187 15.08 11.21 12.30
CA VAL A 187 15.45 10.57 13.56
C VAL A 187 16.55 11.37 14.26
N VAL A 188 16.45 11.47 15.58
CA VAL A 188 17.53 11.83 16.47
C VAL A 188 17.67 10.74 17.53
N VAL A 189 18.86 10.17 17.67
CA VAL A 189 19.15 9.09 18.62
C VAL A 189 19.75 9.68 19.89
N GLY A 190 19.08 9.51 21.02
CA GLY A 190 19.57 9.96 22.33
C GLY A 190 18.60 9.64 23.45
N SER A 191 19.15 9.30 24.62
CA SER A 191 18.40 8.95 25.82
C SER A 191 18.52 9.98 26.95
N THR A 192 19.45 10.92 26.83
CA THR A 192 19.70 11.97 27.81
C THR A 192 19.63 13.35 27.16
N LYS A 193 19.47 14.38 28.01
CA LYS A 193 19.44 15.77 27.54
C LYS A 193 20.72 16.14 26.79
N GLU A 194 21.88 15.73 27.31
CA GLU A 194 23.19 16.02 26.71
C GLU A 194 23.38 15.37 25.33
N GLU A 195 22.77 14.18 25.13
CA GLU A 195 22.83 13.49 23.85
C GLU A 195 21.92 14.12 22.79
N LEU A 196 20.81 14.77 23.19
CA LEU A 196 19.87 15.42 22.29
C LEU A 196 20.24 16.88 22.04
N GLU A 197 20.88 17.55 23.01
CA GLU A 197 21.21 18.97 22.93
C GLU A 197 22.19 19.24 21.77
N GLY A 198 21.82 20.20 20.91
CA GLY A 198 22.63 20.59 19.75
C GLY A 198 22.41 19.78 18.47
N LYS A 199 21.64 18.68 18.50
CA LYS A 199 21.31 17.89 17.32
C LYS A 199 19.79 17.70 17.08
N PHE A 200 18.97 17.85 18.11
CA PHE A 200 17.51 17.78 17.99
C PHE A 200 16.95 19.03 17.31
N GLU A 201 16.12 18.85 16.32
CA GLU A 201 15.30 19.87 15.69
C GLU A 201 13.82 19.65 16.00
N ASP A 202 13.02 20.72 16.07
CA ASP A 202 11.59 20.62 16.33
C ASP A 202 10.91 19.80 15.21
N GLY A 203 10.19 18.78 15.62
CA GLY A 203 9.52 17.87 14.69
C GLY A 203 10.29 16.55 14.40
N ASP A 204 11.49 16.38 14.94
CA ASP A 204 12.21 15.10 14.83
C ASP A 204 11.52 13.98 15.63
N ILE A 205 11.82 12.75 15.27
CA ILE A 205 11.46 11.54 16.01
C ILE A 205 12.62 11.18 16.94
N ILE A 206 12.36 11.14 18.24
CA ILE A 206 13.36 10.73 19.24
C ILE A 206 13.44 9.20 19.30
N VAL A 207 14.65 8.66 19.20
CA VAL A 207 14.97 7.23 19.36
C VAL A 207 15.84 7.06 20.60
N ALA A 208 15.29 6.41 21.62
CA ALA A 208 15.94 6.30 22.92
C ALA A 208 15.93 4.86 23.46
N LYS A 209 16.90 4.51 24.29
CA LYS A 209 16.84 3.26 25.07
C LYS A 209 15.74 3.32 26.12
N TYR A 210 15.62 4.44 26.77
CA TYR A 210 14.58 4.79 27.75
C TYR A 210 14.39 6.32 27.76
N THR A 211 13.29 6.79 28.31
CA THR A 211 13.06 8.21 28.52
C THR A 211 12.89 8.52 29.99
N ASP A 212 13.30 9.68 30.44
CA ASP A 212 13.09 10.20 31.76
C ASP A 212 12.56 11.66 31.72
N LYS A 213 12.49 12.29 32.88
CA LYS A 213 11.93 13.65 32.99
C LYS A 213 12.79 14.72 32.33
N ASP A 214 14.09 14.46 32.17
CA ASP A 214 15.06 15.45 31.69
C ASP A 214 14.91 15.70 30.19
N ILE A 215 14.32 14.74 29.45
CA ILE A 215 14.07 14.87 28.00
C ILE A 215 12.61 15.24 27.66
N ASN A 216 11.75 15.49 28.65
CA ASN A 216 10.34 15.85 28.40
C ASN A 216 10.19 17.09 27.51
N GLU A 217 11.06 18.08 27.64
CA GLU A 217 11.05 19.29 26.81
C GLU A 217 11.28 18.99 25.32
N PHE A 218 12.12 18.00 25.02
CA PHE A 218 12.34 17.52 23.65
C PHE A 218 11.14 16.69 23.17
N MET A 219 10.59 15.82 24.00
CA MET A 219 9.41 15.01 23.66
C MET A 219 8.21 15.89 23.28
N GLU A 220 7.96 17.00 24.01
CA GLU A 220 6.87 17.93 23.71
C GLU A 220 6.98 18.54 22.30
N ARG A 221 8.21 18.77 21.81
CA ARG A 221 8.48 19.37 20.49
C ARG A 221 8.74 18.33 19.40
N SER A 222 8.81 17.03 19.76
CA SER A 222 9.04 15.96 18.80
C SER A 222 7.78 15.59 18.04
N SER A 223 7.93 15.01 16.86
CA SER A 223 6.83 14.40 16.10
C SER A 223 6.46 13.01 16.61
N GLY A 224 7.35 12.34 17.34
CA GLY A 224 7.12 11.01 17.87
C GLY A 224 8.31 10.46 18.63
N VAL A 225 8.12 9.33 19.32
CA VAL A 225 9.16 8.71 20.15
C VAL A 225 9.21 7.20 19.94
N ILE A 226 10.41 6.66 19.85
CA ILE A 226 10.68 5.21 19.89
C ILE A 226 11.51 4.91 21.13
N ALA A 227 11.11 3.88 21.89
CA ALA A 227 11.88 3.43 23.05
C ALA A 227 12.19 1.93 22.97
N GLU A 228 13.45 1.54 23.23
CA GLU A 228 13.82 0.12 23.34
C GLU A 228 13.17 -0.55 24.54
N ASN A 229 13.16 0.15 25.65
CA ASN A 229 12.61 -0.35 26.90
C ASN A 229 11.29 0.32 27.19
N GLY A 230 10.35 -0.47 27.71
CA GLY A 230 9.07 0.06 28.16
C GLY A 230 7.88 -0.64 27.53
N GLY A 231 6.73 -0.36 28.12
CA GLY A 231 5.42 -0.83 27.69
C GLY A 231 4.39 0.27 27.97
N LEU A 232 3.11 -0.02 27.85
CA LEU A 232 2.01 0.96 27.99
C LEU A 232 1.97 1.72 29.33
N THR A 233 2.66 1.24 30.37
CA THR A 233 2.76 1.90 31.67
C THR A 233 4.11 2.60 31.89
N SER A 234 4.98 2.62 30.90
CA SER A 234 6.30 3.28 30.99
C SER A 234 6.18 4.81 30.98
N HIS A 235 7.25 5.49 31.43
CA HIS A 235 7.34 6.94 31.35
C HIS A 235 7.09 7.44 29.92
N THR A 236 7.72 6.81 28.93
CA THR A 236 7.55 7.16 27.51
C THR A 236 6.08 7.13 27.09
N ALA A 237 5.34 6.06 27.46
CA ALA A 237 3.93 5.94 27.11
C ALA A 237 3.07 7.05 27.73
N VAL A 238 3.25 7.30 29.01
CA VAL A 238 2.48 8.29 29.77
C VAL A 238 2.72 9.70 29.20
N VAL A 239 3.98 10.05 28.94
CA VAL A 239 4.36 11.36 28.43
C VAL A 239 3.91 11.52 26.96
N ALA A 240 4.05 10.49 26.14
CA ALA A 240 3.56 10.50 24.74
C ALA A 240 2.04 10.73 24.67
N ILE A 241 1.26 10.05 25.52
CA ILE A 241 -0.19 10.28 25.65
C ILE A 241 -0.49 11.71 26.10
N HIS A 242 0.25 12.23 27.08
CA HIS A 242 0.05 13.57 27.63
C HIS A 242 0.27 14.65 26.54
N PHE A 243 1.32 14.55 25.76
CA PHE A 243 1.61 15.49 24.67
C PHE A 243 0.86 15.17 23.35
N GLY A 244 0.17 14.03 23.27
CA GLY A 244 -0.58 13.62 22.08
C GLY A 244 0.31 13.26 20.89
N ILE A 245 1.55 12.83 21.15
CA ILE A 245 2.49 12.37 20.14
C ILE A 245 2.46 10.83 20.00
N PRO A 246 2.68 10.28 18.81
CA PRO A 246 2.79 8.84 18.61
C PRO A 246 4.07 8.28 19.23
N ALA A 247 4.00 7.06 19.78
CA ALA A 247 5.17 6.36 20.24
C ALA A 247 5.12 4.86 19.90
N ILE A 248 6.30 4.24 19.73
CA ILE A 248 6.45 2.80 19.59
C ILE A 248 7.46 2.31 20.63
N LEU A 249 7.02 1.37 21.47
CA LEU A 249 7.72 0.95 22.68
C LEU A 249 8.14 -0.53 22.60
N GLY A 250 9.21 -0.87 23.32
CA GLY A 250 9.69 -2.25 23.39
C GLY A 250 10.39 -2.70 22.10
N VAL A 251 10.95 -1.77 21.35
CA VAL A 251 11.62 -2.02 20.06
C VAL A 251 13.08 -2.38 20.30
N LYS A 252 13.37 -3.66 20.33
CA LYS A 252 14.72 -4.16 20.65
C LYS A 252 15.78 -3.61 19.70
N ASN A 253 16.86 -3.09 20.27
CA ASN A 253 18.08 -2.70 19.55
C ASN A 253 17.91 -1.59 18.50
N ILE A 254 16.84 -0.80 18.59
CA ILE A 254 16.52 0.22 17.59
C ILE A 254 17.54 1.36 17.56
N THR A 255 18.16 1.69 18.70
CA THR A 255 19.21 2.71 18.79
C THR A 255 20.51 2.35 18.05
N ASN A 256 20.65 1.07 17.64
CA ASN A 256 21.76 0.63 16.80
C ASN A 256 21.35 0.40 15.33
N LEU A 257 20.05 0.41 15.05
CA LEU A 257 19.51 0.22 13.70
C LEU A 257 19.27 1.52 12.97
N LEU A 258 19.11 2.61 13.71
CA LEU A 258 18.85 3.95 13.19
C LEU A 258 19.97 4.90 13.56
N GLU A 259 20.26 5.82 12.65
CA GLU A 259 21.25 6.89 12.81
C GLU A 259 20.58 8.27 12.77
N ASP A 260 21.27 9.28 13.35
CA ASP A 260 20.79 10.67 13.30
C ASP A 260 20.62 11.14 11.84
N GLY A 261 19.44 11.66 11.53
CA GLY A 261 19.08 12.15 10.20
C GLY A 261 18.37 11.12 9.30
N ASP A 262 18.27 9.86 9.70
CA ASP A 262 17.45 8.87 8.98
C ASP A 262 15.99 9.35 8.93
N THR A 263 15.33 9.18 7.79
CA THR A 263 13.89 9.42 7.68
C THR A 263 13.14 8.11 7.90
N ILE A 264 12.15 8.13 8.79
CA ILE A 264 11.32 6.96 9.11
C ILE A 264 9.85 7.35 9.24
N THR A 265 8.99 6.37 9.15
CA THR A 265 7.55 6.51 9.44
C THR A 265 7.16 5.63 10.62
N LEU A 266 6.50 6.24 11.63
CA LEU A 266 5.87 5.53 12.73
C LEU A 266 4.41 5.24 12.40
N ASP A 267 4.02 3.97 12.49
CA ASP A 267 2.63 3.51 12.51
C ASP A 267 2.28 3.01 13.91
N PRO A 268 1.75 3.86 14.79
CA PRO A 268 1.42 3.44 16.15
C PRO A 268 0.23 2.47 16.21
N LEU A 269 -0.69 2.49 15.22
CA LEU A 269 -1.81 1.53 15.18
C LEU A 269 -1.34 0.11 14.87
N GLY A 270 -0.43 -0.03 13.92
CA GLY A 270 0.22 -1.30 13.58
C GLY A 270 1.38 -1.66 14.50
N GLY A 271 1.92 -0.69 15.27
CA GLY A 271 3.15 -0.86 16.03
C GLY A 271 4.37 -1.07 15.14
N ILE A 272 4.40 -0.47 13.95
CA ILE A 272 5.40 -0.73 12.90
C ILE A 272 6.22 0.54 12.62
N ILE A 273 7.51 0.35 12.38
CA ILE A 273 8.45 1.39 11.95
C ILE A 273 8.90 1.07 10.53
N TYR A 274 8.61 1.98 9.60
CA TYR A 274 9.01 1.86 8.19
C TYR A 274 10.22 2.75 7.91
N LYS A 275 11.06 2.31 6.98
CA LYS A 275 12.14 3.13 6.42
C LYS A 275 11.55 4.14 5.43
N GLY A 276 12.01 5.40 5.50
CA GLY A 276 11.53 6.46 4.63
C GLY A 276 10.10 6.92 4.94
N GLU A 277 9.48 7.63 3.98
CA GLU A 277 8.10 8.10 4.06
C GLU A 277 7.13 7.03 3.59
N ALA A 278 6.26 6.55 4.47
CA ALA A 278 5.22 5.56 4.17
C ALA A 278 3.82 6.15 4.39
N LYS A 279 2.90 5.88 3.46
CA LYS A 279 1.49 6.28 3.58
C LYS A 279 0.75 5.27 4.45
N VAL A 280 0.85 5.45 5.74
CA VAL A 280 0.14 4.65 6.73
C VAL A 280 -1.15 5.36 7.13
N LEU A 281 -2.17 4.60 7.49
CA LEU A 281 -3.52 5.10 7.83
C LEU A 281 -3.57 5.81 9.17
#